data_c3f1ef74bde7d511bd88880855e1306f
#
_entry.id   c3f1ef74bde7d511bd88880855e1306f
#
_cell.length_a   1.000
_cell.length_b   1.000
_cell.length_c   1.000
_cell.angle_alpha   90.00
_cell.angle_beta   90.00
_cell.angle_gamma   90.00
#
_symmetry.space_group_name_H-M   'P 1'
#
loop_
_entity.id
_entity.type
_entity.pdbx_description
1 polymer ?
#
loop_
_entity_poly.entity_id
_entity_poly.type
_entity_poly.pdbx_seq_one_letter_code
_entity_poly.pdbx_strand_id
1 'polypeptide(L)'
;MMTLIQDYGADLLRAIGLHTIYVLISVVIGFAAGLVFGILLSRIPRWLSGIIIPILSIFQTIPGLVFIGVLFIWWGNIYPTVIVALSVYAMFPVLKNTYTGILEVEPKYIEAAKGCGMSSFQTLVRVELPLAMPVIISGLRMAAIYTVSWAVLASMIGLGGLGDFV
;
A
#
# COMPACT_ATOMS: atom_id res chain seq x y z
N MET A 1 -4.67 37.26 7.93
CA MET A 1 -4.22 35.94 8.40
C MET A 1 -5.05 35.42 9.58
N MET A 2 -5.34 36.21 10.61
CA MET A 2 -6.19 35.82 11.76
C MET A 2 -7.65 35.51 11.35
N THR A 3 -8.22 36.26 10.43
CA THR A 3 -9.57 36.05 9.90
C THR A 3 -9.74 34.73 9.16
N LEU A 4 -8.77 34.36 8.32
CA LEU A 4 -8.78 33.07 7.59
C LEU A 4 -8.78 31.86 8.53
N ILE A 5 -8.03 31.91 9.63
CA ILE A 5 -8.01 30.82 10.62
C ILE A 5 -9.33 30.77 11.41
N GLN A 6 -9.97 31.93 11.65
CA GLN A 6 -11.27 31.99 12.32
C GLN A 6 -12.40 31.49 11.42
N ASP A 7 -12.35 31.81 10.13
CA ASP A 7 -13.41 31.45 9.18
C ASP A 7 -13.32 30.00 8.68
N TYR A 8 -12.11 29.48 8.47
CA TYR A 8 -11.88 28.16 7.87
C TYR A 8 -11.18 27.15 8.78
N GLY A 9 -10.81 27.53 10.01
CA GLY A 9 -10.01 26.66 10.88
C GLY A 9 -10.71 25.34 11.27
N ALA A 10 -12.01 25.40 11.50
CA ALA A 10 -12.79 24.19 11.83
C ALA A 10 -12.89 23.23 10.63
N ASP A 11 -13.11 23.77 9.45
CA ASP A 11 -13.20 22.99 8.20
C ASP A 11 -11.84 22.38 7.83
N LEU A 12 -10.76 23.14 8.02
CA LEU A 12 -9.40 22.65 7.81
C LEU A 12 -9.06 21.50 8.76
N LEU A 13 -9.38 21.60 10.05
CA LEU A 13 -9.16 20.52 11.01
C LEU A 13 -9.96 19.26 10.66
N ARG A 14 -11.20 19.43 10.21
CA ARG A 14 -12.05 18.32 9.73
C ARG A 14 -11.42 17.68 8.48
N ALA A 15 -10.96 18.48 7.53
CA ALA A 15 -10.32 18.00 6.32
C ALA A 15 -9.02 17.23 6.61
N ILE A 16 -8.19 17.74 7.53
CA ILE A 16 -6.98 17.05 8.01
C ILE A 16 -7.36 15.70 8.64
N GLY A 17 -8.39 15.70 9.50
CA GLY A 17 -8.86 14.47 10.16
C GLY A 17 -9.32 13.41 9.15
N LEU A 18 -10.19 13.77 8.20
CA LEU A 18 -10.66 12.88 7.15
C LEU A 18 -9.52 12.35 6.28
N HIS A 19 -8.63 13.24 5.83
CA HIS A 19 -7.48 12.88 5.02
C HIS A 19 -6.58 11.87 5.74
N THR A 20 -6.28 12.14 7.02
CA THR A 20 -5.46 11.26 7.85
C THR A 20 -6.09 9.88 8.02
N ILE A 21 -7.40 9.83 8.28
CA ILE A 21 -8.15 8.57 8.43
C ILE A 21 -8.10 7.76 7.13
N TYR A 22 -8.36 8.38 5.97
CA TYR A 22 -8.29 7.69 4.68
C TYR A 22 -6.90 7.12 4.42
N VAL A 23 -5.86 7.93 4.64
CA VAL A 23 -4.47 7.50 4.44
C VAL A 23 -4.11 6.34 5.37
N LEU A 24 -4.37 6.48 6.67
CA LEU A 24 -4.00 5.44 7.65
C LEU A 24 -4.70 4.12 7.38
N ILE A 25 -6.03 4.13 7.19
CA ILE A 25 -6.80 2.91 6.92
C ILE A 25 -6.31 2.27 5.61
N SER A 26 -6.15 3.06 4.56
CA SER A 26 -5.73 2.55 3.26
C SER A 26 -4.31 1.98 3.27
N VAL A 27 -3.38 2.64 3.96
CA VAL A 27 -2.01 2.13 4.11
C VAL A 27 -1.97 0.83 4.91
N VAL A 28 -2.75 0.72 6.00
CA VAL A 28 -2.80 -0.52 6.80
C VAL A 28 -3.37 -1.67 5.98
N ILE A 29 -4.49 -1.46 5.27
CA ILE A 29 -5.10 -2.50 4.40
C ILE A 29 -4.14 -2.85 3.26
N GLY A 30 -3.59 -1.84 2.58
CA GLY A 30 -2.64 -2.03 1.48
C GLY A 30 -1.36 -2.74 1.92
N PHE A 31 -0.84 -2.41 3.12
CA PHE A 31 0.31 -3.10 3.70
C PHE A 31 0.02 -4.56 3.99
N ALA A 32 -1.09 -4.86 4.66
CA ALA A 32 -1.48 -6.23 4.97
C ALA A 32 -1.67 -7.07 3.69
N ALA A 33 -2.40 -6.54 2.70
CA ALA A 33 -2.60 -7.21 1.42
C ALA A 33 -1.28 -7.37 0.65
N GLY A 34 -0.47 -6.31 0.55
CA GLY A 34 0.81 -6.34 -0.13
C GLY A 34 1.81 -7.33 0.48
N LEU A 35 1.85 -7.40 1.81
CA LEU A 35 2.66 -8.37 2.54
C LEU A 35 2.23 -9.81 2.20
N VAL A 36 0.94 -10.11 2.30
CA VAL A 36 0.39 -11.44 2.00
C VAL A 36 0.66 -11.83 0.55
N PHE A 37 0.30 -10.98 -0.41
CA PHE A 37 0.53 -11.28 -1.82
C PHE A 37 2.02 -11.35 -2.18
N GLY A 38 2.88 -10.52 -1.60
CA GLY A 38 4.32 -10.59 -1.78
C GLY A 38 4.92 -11.90 -1.30
N ILE A 39 4.48 -12.38 -0.12
CA ILE A 39 4.87 -13.69 0.42
C ILE A 39 4.37 -14.80 -0.50
N LEU A 40 3.10 -14.79 -0.90
CA LEU A 40 2.54 -15.83 -1.77
C LEU A 40 3.30 -15.90 -3.11
N LEU A 41 3.55 -14.75 -3.73
CA LEU A 41 4.29 -14.69 -5.00
C LEU A 41 5.74 -15.14 -4.87
N SER A 42 6.37 -15.00 -3.70
CA SER A 42 7.72 -15.51 -3.45
C SER A 42 7.79 -17.05 -3.36
N ARG A 43 6.64 -17.72 -3.18
CA ARG A 43 6.53 -19.19 -3.05
C ARG A 43 6.20 -19.91 -4.36
N ILE A 44 5.74 -19.19 -5.37
CA ILE A 44 5.46 -19.76 -6.69
C ILE A 44 6.71 -19.74 -7.58
N PRO A 45 6.73 -20.54 -8.67
CA PRO A 45 7.86 -20.55 -9.61
C PRO A 45 8.16 -19.15 -10.15
N ARG A 46 9.44 -18.80 -10.29
CA ARG A 46 9.91 -17.48 -10.73
C ARG A 46 9.34 -17.05 -12.10
N TRP A 47 9.13 -17.99 -13.01
CA TRP A 47 8.55 -17.66 -14.31
C TRP A 47 7.10 -17.15 -14.18
N LEU A 48 6.33 -17.71 -13.23
CA LEU A 48 4.94 -17.32 -13.00
C LEU A 48 4.84 -15.96 -12.28
N SER A 49 5.63 -15.76 -11.23
CA SER A 49 5.71 -14.45 -10.57
C SER A 49 6.25 -13.37 -11.51
N GLY A 50 7.17 -13.73 -12.42
CA GLY A 50 7.69 -12.84 -13.46
C GLY A 50 6.65 -12.40 -14.50
N ILE A 51 5.53 -13.11 -14.62
CA ILE A 51 4.37 -12.69 -15.44
C ILE A 51 3.35 -11.93 -14.60
N ILE A 52 3.03 -12.45 -13.41
CA ILE A 52 1.97 -11.88 -12.55
C ILE A 52 2.35 -10.46 -12.06
N ILE A 53 3.58 -10.26 -11.58
CA ILE A 53 4.00 -8.96 -11.03
C ILE A 53 3.94 -7.82 -12.06
N PRO A 54 4.44 -7.96 -13.30
CA PRO A 54 4.26 -6.95 -14.33
C PRO A 54 2.79 -6.70 -14.68
N ILE A 55 1.96 -7.74 -14.79
CA ILE A 55 0.52 -7.58 -15.05
C ILE A 55 -0.15 -6.78 -13.94
N LEU A 56 0.11 -7.11 -12.68
CA LEU A 56 -0.40 -6.35 -11.55
C LEU A 56 0.14 -4.90 -11.55
N SER A 57 1.38 -4.69 -11.99
CA SER A 57 1.98 -3.36 -12.08
C SER A 57 1.32 -2.46 -13.13
N ILE A 58 0.62 -3.03 -14.12
CA ILE A 58 -0.16 -2.26 -15.10
C ILE A 58 -1.25 -1.44 -14.39
N PHE A 59 -1.83 -1.94 -13.32
CA PHE A 59 -2.82 -1.19 -12.53
C PHE A 59 -2.26 0.11 -11.97
N GLN A 60 -0.95 0.19 -11.69
CA GLN A 60 -0.31 1.43 -11.24
C GLN A 60 -0.17 2.49 -12.35
N THR A 61 -0.29 2.10 -13.61
CA THR A 61 -0.24 3.04 -14.74
C THR A 61 -1.56 3.73 -14.98
N ILE A 62 -2.66 3.21 -14.43
CA ILE A 62 -3.97 3.85 -14.50
C ILE A 62 -3.90 5.13 -13.64
N PRO A 63 -4.23 6.32 -14.18
CA PRO A 63 -4.28 7.51 -13.37
C PRO A 63 -5.25 7.32 -12.19
N GLY A 64 -4.76 7.57 -10.95
CA GLY A 64 -5.53 7.28 -9.73
C GLY A 64 -6.89 7.95 -9.70
N LEU A 65 -6.98 9.16 -10.24
CA LEU A 65 -8.22 9.91 -10.36
C LEU A 65 -9.25 9.20 -11.24
N VAL A 66 -8.80 8.58 -12.34
CA VAL A 66 -9.65 7.77 -13.23
C VAL A 66 -10.12 6.51 -12.51
N PHE A 67 -9.21 5.81 -11.81
CA PHE A 67 -9.55 4.60 -11.07
C PHE A 67 -10.57 4.86 -9.96
N ILE A 68 -10.37 5.93 -9.17
CA ILE A 68 -11.31 6.36 -8.14
C ILE A 68 -12.66 6.72 -8.77
N GLY A 69 -12.67 7.49 -9.88
CA GLY A 69 -13.88 7.89 -10.58
C GLY A 69 -14.70 6.69 -11.09
N VAL A 70 -14.04 5.71 -11.70
CA VAL A 70 -14.70 4.47 -12.17
C VAL A 70 -15.31 3.69 -11.01
N LEU A 71 -14.58 3.51 -9.91
CA LEU A 71 -15.09 2.85 -8.71
C LEU A 71 -16.26 3.61 -8.10
N PHE A 72 -16.21 4.94 -8.10
CA PHE A 72 -17.29 5.78 -7.59
C PHE A 72 -18.59 5.66 -8.43
N ILE A 73 -18.45 5.65 -9.74
CA ILE A 73 -19.61 5.43 -10.65
C ILE A 73 -20.25 4.07 -10.38
N TRP A 74 -19.44 3.06 -10.11
CA TRP A 74 -19.94 1.70 -9.91
C TRP A 74 -20.56 1.48 -8.52
N TRP A 75 -19.96 2.08 -7.49
CA TRP A 75 -20.36 1.82 -6.10
C TRP A 75 -21.28 2.88 -5.49
N GLY A 76 -21.23 4.11 -6.00
CA GLY A 76 -22.11 5.21 -5.57
C GLY A 76 -21.86 5.67 -4.13
N ASN A 77 -20.88 5.15 -3.43
CA ASN A 77 -20.57 5.51 -2.04
C ASN A 77 -19.13 6.00 -1.92
N ILE A 78 -18.97 7.22 -1.44
CA ILE A 78 -17.69 7.94 -1.38
C ILE A 78 -16.68 7.22 -0.48
N TYR A 79 -17.04 6.92 0.75
CA TYR A 79 -16.09 6.42 1.77
C TYR A 79 -15.42 5.09 1.39
N PRO A 80 -16.16 4.02 1.07
CA PRO A 80 -15.53 2.75 0.70
C PRO A 80 -14.77 2.86 -0.62
N THR A 81 -15.23 3.68 -1.57
CA THR A 81 -14.54 3.89 -2.85
C THR A 81 -13.12 4.43 -2.65
N VAL A 82 -12.98 5.49 -1.83
CA VAL A 82 -11.67 6.10 -1.54
C VAL A 82 -10.77 5.09 -0.84
N ILE A 83 -11.25 4.45 0.22
CA ILE A 83 -10.45 3.49 1.01
C ILE A 83 -9.98 2.34 0.12
N VAL A 84 -10.87 1.73 -0.67
CA VAL A 84 -10.49 0.61 -1.55
C VAL A 84 -9.50 1.05 -2.62
N ALA A 85 -9.76 2.18 -3.30
CA ALA A 85 -8.86 2.67 -4.33
C ALA A 85 -7.45 2.94 -3.77
N LEU A 86 -7.36 3.69 -2.68
CA LEU A 86 -6.09 4.02 -2.05
C LEU A 86 -5.38 2.76 -1.49
N SER A 87 -6.14 1.79 -0.95
CA SER A 87 -5.57 0.52 -0.48
C SER A 87 -4.96 -0.30 -1.61
N VAL A 88 -5.61 -0.35 -2.77
CA VAL A 88 -5.08 -1.02 -3.95
C VAL A 88 -3.77 -0.37 -4.39
N TYR A 89 -3.69 0.96 -4.44
CA TYR A 89 -2.45 1.66 -4.79
C TYR A 89 -1.35 1.46 -3.75
N ALA A 90 -1.69 1.48 -2.46
CA ALA A 90 -0.74 1.23 -1.37
C ALA A 90 -0.19 -0.20 -1.38
N MET A 91 -0.98 -1.17 -1.83
CA MET A 91 -0.60 -2.58 -1.87
C MET A 91 0.61 -2.86 -2.76
N PHE A 92 0.71 -2.24 -3.94
CA PHE A 92 1.73 -2.58 -4.94
C PHE A 92 3.18 -2.35 -4.50
N PRO A 93 3.56 -1.19 -3.95
CA PRO A 93 4.92 -0.98 -3.46
C PRO A 93 5.29 -2.00 -2.38
N VAL A 94 4.36 -2.31 -1.48
CA VAL A 94 4.57 -3.29 -0.41
C VAL A 94 4.73 -4.69 -1.00
N LEU A 95 3.84 -5.12 -1.89
CA LEU A 95 3.90 -6.41 -2.58
C LEU A 95 5.25 -6.62 -3.26
N LYS A 96 5.67 -5.65 -4.07
CA LYS A 96 6.91 -5.74 -4.84
C LYS A 96 8.14 -5.80 -3.92
N ASN A 97 8.19 -4.95 -2.91
CA ASN A 97 9.30 -4.93 -1.95
C ASN A 97 9.32 -6.18 -1.07
N THR A 98 8.16 -6.70 -0.65
CA THR A 98 8.08 -7.96 0.10
C THR A 98 8.58 -9.13 -0.75
N TYR A 99 8.12 -9.24 -1.99
CA TYR A 99 8.56 -10.27 -2.93
C TYR A 99 10.09 -10.22 -3.14
N THR A 100 10.62 -9.04 -3.49
CA THR A 100 12.04 -8.86 -3.75
C THR A 100 12.86 -9.11 -2.48
N GLY A 101 12.46 -8.54 -1.34
CA GLY A 101 13.16 -8.70 -0.08
C GLY A 101 13.27 -10.15 0.38
N ILE A 102 12.23 -10.97 0.18
CA ILE A 102 12.30 -12.40 0.50
C ILE A 102 13.25 -13.14 -0.47
N LEU A 103 13.23 -12.81 -1.76
CA LEU A 103 14.09 -13.48 -2.73
C LEU A 103 15.58 -13.09 -2.61
N GLU A 104 15.89 -11.95 -2.01
CA GLU A 104 17.24 -11.45 -1.77
C GLU A 104 17.87 -12.05 -0.51
N VAL A 105 17.12 -12.79 0.30
CA VAL A 105 17.70 -13.50 1.47
C VAL A 105 18.69 -14.54 0.98
N GLU A 106 19.94 -14.43 1.46
CA GLU A 106 21.02 -15.33 1.04
C GLU A 106 20.67 -16.80 1.38
N PRO A 107 20.89 -17.74 0.44
CA PRO A 107 20.58 -19.16 0.62
C PRO A 107 21.21 -19.78 1.87
N LYS A 108 22.39 -19.32 2.28
CA LYS A 108 23.08 -19.82 3.48
C LYS A 108 22.24 -19.74 4.76
N TYR A 109 21.41 -18.68 4.92
CA TYR A 109 20.55 -18.53 6.09
C TYR A 109 19.38 -19.52 6.05
N ILE A 110 18.84 -19.76 4.85
CA ILE A 110 17.75 -20.72 4.64
C ILE A 110 18.25 -22.16 4.87
N GLU A 111 19.44 -22.47 4.37
CA GLU A 111 20.08 -23.80 4.57
C GLU A 111 20.40 -24.04 6.05
N ALA A 112 20.96 -23.05 6.76
CA ALA A 112 21.21 -23.14 8.19
C ALA A 112 19.91 -23.37 8.98
N ALA A 113 18.84 -22.66 8.66
CA ALA A 113 17.53 -22.83 9.29
C ALA A 113 16.99 -24.27 9.09
N LYS A 114 17.08 -24.79 7.87
CA LYS A 114 16.71 -26.17 7.56
C LYS A 114 17.57 -27.19 8.28
N GLY A 115 18.89 -26.94 8.36
CA GLY A 115 19.83 -27.78 9.12
C GLY A 115 19.52 -27.84 10.62
N CYS A 116 18.94 -26.77 11.18
CA CYS A 116 18.41 -26.72 12.55
C CYS A 116 17.01 -27.34 12.70
N GLY A 117 16.45 -27.97 11.65
CA GLY A 117 15.14 -28.63 11.69
C GLY A 117 13.95 -27.69 11.61
N MET A 118 14.12 -26.44 11.17
CA MET A 118 13.01 -25.51 11.00
C MET A 118 12.10 -25.92 9.83
N SER A 119 10.78 -25.90 10.07
CA SER A 119 9.80 -26.03 9.00
C SER A 119 9.82 -24.82 8.05
N SER A 120 9.25 -24.97 6.85
CA SER A 120 9.17 -23.85 5.88
C SER A 120 8.48 -22.62 6.44
N PHE A 121 7.46 -22.78 7.27
CA PHE A 121 6.77 -21.66 7.94
C PHE A 121 7.65 -21.03 9.01
N GLN A 122 8.37 -21.82 9.80
CA GLN A 122 9.31 -21.31 10.81
C GLN A 122 10.48 -20.56 10.14
N THR A 123 11.01 -21.08 9.04
CA THR A 123 12.05 -20.42 8.24
C THR A 123 11.54 -19.06 7.71
N LEU A 124 10.32 -19.03 7.15
CA LEU A 124 9.70 -17.78 6.68
C LEU A 124 9.62 -16.74 7.80
N VAL A 125 9.00 -17.10 8.92
CA VAL A 125 8.68 -16.13 9.99
C VAL A 125 9.91 -15.73 10.81
N ARG A 126 10.84 -16.66 11.05
CA ARG A 126 11.99 -16.43 11.95
C ARG A 126 13.28 -16.03 11.24
N VAL A 127 13.37 -16.27 9.93
CA VAL A 127 14.61 -16.00 9.17
C VAL A 127 14.32 -15.06 8.00
N GLU A 128 13.48 -15.46 7.05
CA GLU A 128 13.30 -14.72 5.81
C GLU A 128 12.64 -13.35 6.04
N LEU A 129 11.49 -13.29 6.76
CA LEU A 129 10.80 -12.04 7.02
C LEU A 129 11.65 -11.04 7.84
N PRO A 130 12.32 -11.43 8.93
CA PRO A 130 13.21 -10.51 9.64
C PRO A 130 14.36 -9.98 8.79
N LEU A 131 14.97 -10.81 7.95
CA LEU A 131 16.04 -10.39 7.04
C LEU A 131 15.53 -9.51 5.88
N ALA A 132 14.31 -9.75 5.40
CA ALA A 132 13.65 -8.95 4.37
C ALA A 132 13.06 -7.64 4.92
N MET A 133 12.95 -7.48 6.25
CA MET A 133 12.25 -6.35 6.89
C MET A 133 12.71 -4.97 6.42
N PRO A 134 14.01 -4.67 6.24
CA PRO A 134 14.45 -3.36 5.76
C PRO A 134 13.85 -3.01 4.38
N VAL A 135 13.76 -4.00 3.48
CA VAL A 135 13.17 -3.82 2.13
C VAL A 135 11.65 -3.68 2.22
N ILE A 136 10.99 -4.48 3.09
CA ILE A 136 9.54 -4.40 3.33
C ILE A 136 9.15 -3.02 3.88
N ILE A 137 9.91 -2.49 4.85
CA ILE A 137 9.69 -1.14 5.42
C ILE A 137 9.90 -0.06 4.35
N SER A 138 10.83 -0.24 3.43
CA SER A 138 10.99 0.68 2.29
C SER A 138 9.74 0.69 1.41
N GLY A 139 9.13 -0.47 1.16
CA GLY A 139 7.85 -0.59 0.47
C GLY A 139 6.71 0.12 1.19
N LEU A 140 6.62 -0.04 2.52
CA LEU A 140 5.64 0.66 3.35
C LEU A 140 5.82 2.19 3.29
N ARG A 141 7.07 2.67 3.34
CA ARG A 141 7.36 4.10 3.20
C ARG A 141 6.87 4.65 1.86
N MET A 142 7.15 3.97 0.77
CA MET A 142 6.68 4.36 -0.56
C MET A 142 5.15 4.35 -0.64
N ALA A 143 4.51 3.30 -0.11
CA ALA A 143 3.05 3.20 -0.04
C ALA A 143 2.45 4.40 0.70
N ALA A 144 2.99 4.76 1.87
CA ALA A 144 2.51 5.90 2.66
C ALA A 144 2.64 7.23 1.89
N ILE A 145 3.80 7.51 1.28
CA ILE A 145 4.04 8.74 0.51
C ILE A 145 3.05 8.83 -0.66
N TYR A 146 2.89 7.77 -1.42
CA TYR A 146 1.98 7.77 -2.57
C TYR A 146 0.52 7.91 -2.14
N THR A 147 0.11 7.22 -1.05
CA THR A 147 -1.27 7.29 -0.56
C THR A 147 -1.64 8.68 -0.09
N VAL A 148 -0.74 9.41 0.58
CA VAL A 148 -0.95 10.83 0.96
C VAL A 148 -1.21 11.67 -0.29
N SER A 149 -0.37 11.54 -1.32
CA SER A 149 -0.52 12.30 -2.57
C SER A 149 -1.81 11.97 -3.32
N TRP A 150 -2.17 10.69 -3.41
CA TRP A 150 -3.39 10.24 -4.07
C TRP A 150 -4.65 10.65 -3.31
N ALA A 151 -4.61 10.71 -1.97
CA ALA A 151 -5.72 11.17 -1.15
C ALA A 151 -6.02 12.66 -1.38
N VAL A 152 -5.01 13.49 -1.66
CA VAL A 152 -5.23 14.90 -2.07
C VAL A 152 -5.98 14.96 -3.39
N LEU A 153 -5.57 14.16 -4.38
CA LEU A 153 -6.26 14.12 -5.68
C LEU A 153 -7.70 13.60 -5.56
N ALA A 154 -7.97 12.65 -4.66
CA ALA A 154 -9.31 12.15 -4.39
C ALA A 154 -10.24 13.25 -3.86
N SER A 155 -9.75 14.13 -2.97
CA SER A 155 -10.56 15.22 -2.44
C SER A 155 -10.87 16.30 -3.49
N MET A 156 -10.01 16.53 -4.49
CA MET A 156 -10.28 17.48 -5.59
C MET A 156 -11.53 17.11 -6.43
N ILE A 157 -12.00 15.89 -6.37
CA ILE A 157 -13.24 15.45 -7.04
C ILE A 157 -14.43 15.35 -6.07
N GLY A 158 -14.38 16.09 -4.96
CA GLY A 158 -15.49 16.20 -3.99
C GLY A 158 -15.59 15.04 -3.01
N LEU A 159 -14.52 14.26 -2.83
CA LEU A 159 -14.52 13.13 -1.90
C LEU A 159 -14.10 13.52 -0.47
N GLY A 160 -13.90 14.81 -0.22
CA GLY A 160 -13.50 15.37 1.07
C GLY A 160 -12.03 15.15 1.41
N GLY A 161 -11.45 16.06 2.16
CA GLY A 161 -10.07 16.01 2.60
C GLY A 161 -9.28 17.28 2.31
N LEU A 162 -7.95 17.23 2.39
CA LEU A 162 -7.09 18.40 2.24
C LEU A 162 -7.12 19.03 0.83
N GLY A 163 -7.43 18.27 -0.21
CA GLY A 163 -7.54 18.79 -1.56
C GLY A 163 -8.73 19.73 -1.78
N ASP A 164 -9.68 19.81 -0.86
CA ASP A 164 -10.79 20.78 -0.91
C ASP A 164 -10.27 22.24 -0.72
N PHE A 165 -9.04 22.38 -0.23
CA PHE A 165 -8.36 23.68 0.00
C PHE A 165 -7.29 24.01 -1.04
N VAL A 166 -7.11 23.17 -2.07
CA VAL A 166 -6.15 23.36 -3.16
C VAL A 166 -6.86 23.87 -4.40
#